data_6116f793da2493a7a242bffd377dc696
#
_entry.id   6116f793da2493a7a242bffd377dc696
#
_cell.length_a   1.000
_cell.length_b   1.000
_cell.length_c   1.000
_cell.angle_alpha   90.00
_cell.angle_beta   90.00
_cell.angle_gamma   90.00
#
_symmetry.space_group_name_H-M   'P 1'
#
loop_
_entity.id
_entity.type
_entity.pdbx_description
1 polymer ?
#
loop_
_entity_poly.entity_id
_entity_poly.type
_entity_poly.pdbx_seq_one_letter_code
_entity_poly.pdbx_strand_id
1 'polypeptide(L)'
;MQRPHFRSPVRTALGRLREPAVHTDLLQVVKATIATVVAWVLADTWLDLEQAFLAPWVALLTVHATVYRSVLRGGQSVVATFLGVLLAYAVFELWGYGPLSLGVGVLVGLLIARLPPLRLEGVAVATTALFLLTLGGTSEESQLVDRLLATAIGVLTGIVVNLVVVPPLDDRGAEHQLDLIHRRLGALLRRMASELDEGVDDDGVRAWVEETRGIDAEVDRAEWLLDYSRESQWWNPRRNRSSSASDADLGSEVLVRLEEGVAQARAIARTLEESVVEAEDWDPRFRDPFLRLLDQVGRRISDPEAHLHSLQEEIDALAHELSAQDLPGLRWPLYGSLITSLRHVVTIVDDVASTLARP
;
A
#
# COMPACT_ATOMS: atom_id res chain seq x y z
N MET A 1 -38.29 -1.70 -25.38
CA MET A 1 -37.99 -0.43 -24.70
C MET A 1 -37.77 -0.71 -23.21
N GLN A 2 -36.53 -1.02 -22.80
CA GLN A 2 -36.19 -1.16 -21.39
C GLN A 2 -35.70 0.19 -20.87
N ARG A 3 -36.34 0.69 -19.80
CA ARG A 3 -35.93 1.93 -19.14
C ARG A 3 -34.65 1.71 -18.33
N PRO A 4 -33.62 2.53 -18.46
CA PRO A 4 -32.43 2.45 -17.61
C PRO A 4 -32.81 2.81 -16.18
N HIS A 5 -32.57 1.90 -15.23
CA HIS A 5 -32.68 2.17 -13.80
C HIS A 5 -31.54 3.12 -13.39
N PHE A 6 -31.79 4.39 -13.29
CA PHE A 6 -30.94 5.38 -12.64
C PHE A 6 -30.86 5.00 -11.14
N ARG A 7 -29.82 4.27 -10.74
CA ARG A 7 -29.47 4.13 -9.32
C ARG A 7 -29.05 5.50 -8.81
N SER A 8 -29.78 6.03 -7.82
CA SER A 8 -29.54 7.36 -7.27
C SER A 8 -28.10 7.45 -6.71
N PRO A 9 -27.32 8.49 -7.06
CA PRO A 9 -25.91 8.64 -6.62
C PRO A 9 -25.77 8.70 -5.08
N VAL A 10 -26.82 9.05 -4.37
CA VAL A 10 -26.86 9.12 -2.90
C VAL A 10 -26.76 7.73 -2.24
N ARG A 11 -27.37 6.68 -2.81
CA ARG A 11 -27.25 5.32 -2.26
C ARG A 11 -25.87 4.71 -2.47
N THR A 12 -25.19 5.06 -3.54
CA THR A 12 -23.81 4.64 -3.82
C THR A 12 -22.81 5.37 -2.91
N ALA A 13 -23.07 6.64 -2.59
CA ALA A 13 -22.26 7.41 -1.64
C ALA A 13 -22.39 6.92 -0.19
N LEU A 14 -23.59 6.55 0.25
CA LEU A 14 -23.84 5.98 1.59
C LEU A 14 -23.26 4.57 1.76
N GLY A 15 -23.18 3.79 0.67
CA GLY A 15 -22.50 2.48 0.67
C GLY A 15 -20.99 2.62 0.85
N ARG A 16 -20.38 3.63 0.22
CA ARG A 16 -18.94 3.94 0.34
C ARG A 16 -18.54 4.42 1.74
N LEU A 17 -19.43 5.07 2.48
CA LEU A 17 -19.17 5.49 3.87
C LEU A 17 -19.01 4.32 4.87
N ARG A 18 -19.36 3.10 4.47
CA ARG A 18 -19.18 1.87 5.27
C ARG A 18 -17.90 1.10 4.93
N GLU A 19 -17.13 1.55 3.95
CA GLU A 19 -15.83 0.96 3.65
C GLU A 19 -14.81 1.33 4.73
N PRO A 20 -14.01 0.38 5.25
CA PRO A 20 -13.01 0.62 6.30
C PRO A 20 -12.02 1.74 5.93
N ALA A 21 -11.68 1.88 4.65
CA ALA A 21 -10.81 2.93 4.13
C ALA A 21 -11.39 4.35 4.38
N VAL A 22 -12.69 4.55 4.17
CA VAL A 22 -13.34 5.86 4.39
C VAL A 22 -13.40 6.22 5.87
N HIS A 23 -13.53 5.22 6.75
CA HIS A 23 -13.50 5.44 8.20
C HIS A 23 -12.11 5.91 8.67
N THR A 24 -11.05 5.35 8.12
CA THR A 24 -9.66 5.73 8.42
C THR A 24 -9.36 7.15 7.93
N ASP A 25 -9.79 7.49 6.71
CA ASP A 25 -9.64 8.83 6.15
C ASP A 25 -10.39 9.89 6.97
N LEU A 26 -11.65 9.60 7.37
CA LEU A 26 -12.44 10.51 8.19
C LEU A 26 -11.82 10.73 9.57
N LEU A 27 -11.31 9.65 10.19
CA LEU A 27 -10.60 9.73 11.46
C LEU A 27 -9.34 10.59 11.34
N GLN A 28 -8.59 10.48 10.24
CA GLN A 28 -7.41 11.30 9.97
C GLN A 28 -7.78 12.78 9.82
N VAL A 29 -8.86 13.10 9.12
CA VAL A 29 -9.38 14.48 9.01
C VAL A 29 -9.73 15.05 10.38
N VAL A 30 -10.43 14.28 11.21
CA VAL A 30 -10.80 14.69 12.57
C VAL A 30 -9.57 14.91 13.44
N LYS A 31 -8.58 14.01 13.40
CA LYS A 31 -7.31 14.16 14.12
C LYS A 31 -6.56 15.43 13.71
N ALA A 32 -6.42 15.64 12.40
CA ALA A 32 -5.75 16.81 11.86
C ALA A 32 -6.44 18.10 12.28
N THR A 33 -7.78 18.12 12.27
CA THR A 33 -8.56 19.28 12.72
C THR A 33 -8.34 19.55 14.21
N ILE A 34 -8.41 18.52 15.07
CA ILE A 34 -8.19 18.66 16.52
C ILE A 34 -6.78 19.16 16.79
N ALA A 35 -5.76 18.56 16.15
CA ALA A 35 -4.38 18.96 16.33
C ALA A 35 -4.15 20.42 15.93
N THR A 36 -4.72 20.85 14.82
CA THR A 36 -4.63 22.23 14.33
C THR A 36 -5.23 23.22 15.31
N VAL A 37 -6.46 22.95 15.81
CA VAL A 37 -7.15 23.83 16.77
C VAL A 37 -6.39 23.88 18.10
N VAL A 38 -5.94 22.75 18.63
CA VAL A 38 -5.18 22.69 19.88
C VAL A 38 -3.85 23.42 19.75
N ALA A 39 -3.12 23.22 18.63
CA ALA A 39 -1.87 23.91 18.38
C ALA A 39 -2.04 25.45 18.30
N TRP A 40 -3.13 25.91 17.66
CA TRP A 40 -3.47 27.33 17.63
C TRP A 40 -3.70 27.89 19.04
N VAL A 41 -4.57 27.25 19.82
CA VAL A 41 -4.91 27.70 21.19
C VAL A 41 -3.65 27.76 22.06
N LEU A 42 -2.76 26.76 21.95
CA LEU A 42 -1.51 26.77 22.73
C LEU A 42 -0.57 27.88 22.31
N ALA A 43 -0.40 28.13 21.00
CA ALA A 43 0.52 29.11 20.49
C ALA A 43 0.03 30.57 20.69
N ASP A 44 -1.25 30.82 20.41
CA ASP A 44 -1.85 32.13 20.43
C ASP A 44 -2.32 32.55 21.85
N THR A 45 -3.13 31.66 22.51
CA THR A 45 -3.82 32.06 23.76
C THR A 45 -2.95 31.82 25.01
N TRP A 46 -2.05 30.82 25.02
CA TRP A 46 -1.27 30.47 26.20
C TRP A 46 0.14 31.03 26.18
N LEU A 47 0.78 31.08 25.00
CA LEU A 47 2.17 31.56 24.88
C LEU A 47 2.28 32.92 24.19
N ASP A 48 1.19 33.47 23.65
CA ASP A 48 1.14 34.80 23.02
C ASP A 48 2.27 35.00 21.98
N LEU A 49 2.51 33.98 21.14
CA LEU A 49 3.56 34.00 20.14
C LEU A 49 3.19 34.94 18.98
N GLU A 50 4.10 35.80 18.55
CA GLU A 50 3.88 36.69 17.41
C GLU A 50 3.59 35.97 16.11
N GLN A 51 4.13 34.73 15.94
CA GLN A 51 3.93 33.88 14.78
C GLN A 51 3.08 32.67 15.10
N ALA A 52 2.04 32.81 15.93
CA ALA A 52 1.16 31.70 16.36
C ALA A 52 0.59 30.87 15.25
N PHE A 53 0.34 31.44 14.04
CA PHE A 53 -0.21 30.75 12.87
C PHE A 53 0.67 29.58 12.36
N LEU A 54 1.96 29.57 12.69
CA LEU A 54 2.87 28.49 12.31
C LEU A 54 2.57 27.19 13.05
N ALA A 55 2.14 27.25 14.30
CA ALA A 55 1.86 26.05 15.08
C ALA A 55 0.71 25.20 14.49
N PRO A 56 -0.47 25.75 14.16
CA PRO A 56 -1.54 24.97 13.48
C PRO A 56 -1.12 24.49 12.10
N TRP A 57 -0.35 25.28 11.35
CA TRP A 57 0.14 24.89 10.05
C TRP A 57 1.05 23.64 10.15
N VAL A 58 2.02 23.67 11.06
CA VAL A 58 2.93 22.55 11.31
C VAL A 58 2.20 21.34 11.89
N ALA A 59 1.24 21.54 12.79
CA ALA A 59 0.42 20.46 13.34
C ALA A 59 -0.35 19.75 12.22
N LEU A 60 -0.98 20.50 11.30
CA LEU A 60 -1.70 19.95 10.16
C LEU A 60 -0.79 19.08 9.27
N LEU A 61 0.44 19.53 9.01
CA LEU A 61 1.41 18.80 8.20
C LEU A 61 2.03 17.60 8.92
N THR A 62 2.06 17.62 10.26
CA THR A 62 2.67 16.58 11.09
C THR A 62 1.72 15.40 11.33
N VAL A 63 0.39 15.63 11.35
CA VAL A 63 -0.58 14.58 11.58
C VAL A 63 -0.68 13.65 10.35
N HIS A 64 -0.26 12.40 10.54
CA HIS A 64 -0.29 11.35 9.53
C HIS A 64 -1.08 10.15 10.00
N ALA A 65 -1.28 9.20 9.09
CA ALA A 65 -1.99 7.98 9.39
C ALA A 65 -1.34 7.21 10.56
N THR A 66 -0.01 7.18 10.63
CA THR A 66 0.75 6.49 11.70
C THR A 66 1.50 7.46 12.61
N VAL A 67 1.70 7.05 13.88
CA VAL A 67 2.50 7.80 14.87
C VAL A 67 3.96 7.90 14.41
N TYR A 68 4.49 6.82 13.84
CA TYR A 68 5.86 6.77 13.33
C TYR A 68 6.12 7.84 12.26
N ARG A 69 5.25 7.93 11.25
CA ARG A 69 5.34 8.97 10.20
C ARG A 69 5.20 10.37 10.77
N SER A 70 4.34 10.58 11.77
CA SER A 70 4.18 11.87 12.44
C SER A 70 5.44 12.26 13.19
N VAL A 71 6.07 11.35 13.94
CA VAL A 71 7.32 11.62 14.65
C VAL A 71 8.47 11.89 13.68
N LEU A 72 8.61 11.08 12.64
CA LEU A 72 9.68 11.24 11.64
C LEU A 72 9.57 12.59 10.92
N ARG A 73 8.38 12.91 10.39
CA ARG A 73 8.15 14.20 9.71
C ARG A 73 8.26 15.39 10.67
N GLY A 74 7.69 15.27 11.86
CA GLY A 74 7.80 16.31 12.88
C GLY A 74 9.25 16.60 13.22
N GLY A 75 10.07 15.57 13.44
CA GLY A 75 11.50 15.72 13.68
C GLY A 75 12.23 16.40 12.51
N GLN A 76 11.94 15.96 11.28
CA GLN A 76 12.50 16.58 10.06
C GLN A 76 12.06 18.05 9.93
N SER A 77 10.80 18.38 10.25
CA SER A 77 10.28 19.75 10.18
C SER A 77 11.01 20.68 11.16
N VAL A 78 11.24 20.24 12.40
CA VAL A 78 12.03 21.01 13.39
C VAL A 78 13.45 21.24 12.90
N VAL A 79 14.14 20.18 12.43
CA VAL A 79 15.51 20.28 11.91
C VAL A 79 15.56 21.20 10.68
N ALA A 80 14.62 21.06 9.76
CA ALA A 80 14.56 21.90 8.57
C ALA A 80 14.31 23.38 8.90
N THR A 81 13.43 23.67 9.86
CA THR A 81 13.19 25.04 10.34
C THR A 81 14.46 25.62 10.98
N PHE A 82 15.14 24.86 11.83
CA PHE A 82 16.40 25.29 12.43
C PHE A 82 17.49 25.59 11.40
N LEU A 83 17.66 24.71 10.40
CA LEU A 83 18.60 24.92 9.30
C LEU A 83 18.22 26.13 8.46
N GLY A 84 16.93 26.37 8.23
CA GLY A 84 16.44 27.54 7.52
C GLY A 84 16.73 28.85 8.26
N VAL A 85 16.61 28.85 9.59
CA VAL A 85 17.00 29.99 10.46
C VAL A 85 18.50 30.27 10.36
N LEU A 86 19.33 29.22 10.51
CA LEU A 86 20.79 29.37 10.39
C LEU A 86 21.21 29.87 9.01
N LEU A 87 20.58 29.36 7.95
CA LEU A 87 20.84 29.80 6.59
C LEU A 87 20.47 31.26 6.37
N ALA A 88 19.30 31.68 6.86
CA ALA A 88 18.87 33.07 6.77
C ALA A 88 19.86 34.02 7.48
N TYR A 89 20.30 33.66 8.69
CA TYR A 89 21.29 34.41 9.44
C TYR A 89 22.63 34.51 8.68
N ALA A 90 23.16 33.39 8.21
CA ALA A 90 24.42 33.35 7.47
C ALA A 90 24.37 34.18 6.18
N VAL A 91 23.28 34.09 5.43
CA VAL A 91 23.09 34.87 4.20
C VAL A 91 22.97 36.37 4.49
N PHE A 92 22.25 36.70 5.56
CA PHE A 92 22.08 38.08 5.97
C PHE A 92 23.43 38.75 6.40
N GLU A 93 24.24 38.05 7.17
CA GLU A 93 25.56 38.53 7.59
C GLU A 93 26.51 38.76 6.41
N LEU A 94 26.43 37.94 5.35
CA LEU A 94 27.33 38.01 4.20
C LEU A 94 26.91 39.06 3.16
N TRP A 95 25.62 39.24 2.92
CA TRP A 95 25.10 40.06 1.81
C TRP A 95 24.08 41.12 2.25
N GLY A 96 23.67 41.13 3.51
CA GLY A 96 22.64 42.05 4.01
C GLY A 96 21.25 41.78 3.40
N TYR A 97 20.39 42.81 3.37
CA TYR A 97 19.07 42.74 2.73
C TYR A 97 19.15 43.02 1.24
N GLY A 98 18.50 42.20 0.46
CA GLY A 98 18.38 42.47 -0.97
C GLY A 98 17.90 41.25 -1.79
N PRO A 99 17.60 41.47 -3.07
CA PRO A 99 17.15 40.37 -3.97
C PRO A 99 18.20 39.28 -4.11
N LEU A 100 19.50 39.62 -4.00
CA LEU A 100 20.58 38.65 -4.08
C LEU A 100 20.56 37.69 -2.89
N SER A 101 20.39 38.23 -1.68
CA SER A 101 20.28 37.43 -0.44
C SER A 101 19.09 36.46 -0.50
N LEU A 102 17.94 36.92 -1.00
CA LEU A 102 16.77 36.06 -1.24
C LEU A 102 17.10 34.95 -2.22
N GLY A 103 17.70 35.28 -3.36
CA GLY A 103 18.06 34.28 -4.39
C GLY A 103 19.04 33.23 -3.86
N VAL A 104 20.07 33.64 -3.16
CA VAL A 104 21.07 32.77 -2.53
C VAL A 104 20.44 31.89 -1.44
N GLY A 105 19.65 32.52 -0.55
CA GLY A 105 18.96 31.79 0.53
C GLY A 105 18.04 30.69 0.01
N VAL A 106 17.22 31.00 -1.00
CA VAL A 106 16.33 30.01 -1.62
C VAL A 106 17.14 28.93 -2.34
N LEU A 107 18.16 29.29 -3.13
CA LEU A 107 18.98 28.33 -3.86
C LEU A 107 19.67 27.35 -2.91
N VAL A 108 20.36 27.85 -1.90
CA VAL A 108 21.07 27.02 -0.91
C VAL A 108 20.08 26.19 -0.10
N GLY A 109 18.94 26.78 0.30
CA GLY A 109 17.88 26.06 1.00
C GLY A 109 17.32 24.88 0.20
N LEU A 110 17.08 25.07 -1.10
CA LEU A 110 16.63 23.99 -2.00
C LEU A 110 17.71 22.94 -2.23
N LEU A 111 18.99 23.30 -2.22
CA LEU A 111 20.07 22.32 -2.29
C LEU A 111 20.14 21.47 -1.01
N ILE A 112 20.01 22.08 0.16
CA ILE A 112 19.92 21.37 1.44
C ILE A 112 18.70 20.44 1.48
N ALA A 113 17.58 20.85 0.89
CA ALA A 113 16.37 20.02 0.76
C ALA A 113 16.58 18.73 -0.02
N ARG A 114 17.63 18.63 -0.84
CA ARG A 114 17.97 17.41 -1.60
C ARG A 114 18.70 16.36 -0.76
N LEU A 115 19.15 16.69 0.44
CA LEU A 115 19.81 15.73 1.32
C LEU A 115 18.84 14.60 1.74
N PRO A 116 19.29 13.34 1.70
CA PRO A 116 18.42 12.18 1.98
C PRO A 116 17.61 12.28 3.28
N PRO A 117 18.17 12.71 4.42
CA PRO A 117 17.44 12.77 5.68
C PRO A 117 16.35 13.85 5.72
N LEU A 118 16.34 14.82 4.77
CA LEU A 118 15.40 15.94 4.75
C LEU A 118 14.41 15.91 3.59
N ARG A 119 14.41 14.87 2.78
CA ARG A 119 13.63 14.81 1.52
C ARG A 119 12.13 15.09 1.70
N LEU A 120 11.55 14.75 2.84
CA LEU A 120 10.12 14.94 3.08
C LEU A 120 9.77 16.38 3.47
N GLU A 121 10.62 17.03 4.25
CA GLU A 121 10.37 18.36 4.84
C GLU A 121 11.43 19.41 4.43
N GLY A 122 12.34 19.05 3.52
CA GLY A 122 13.48 19.90 3.17
C GLY A 122 13.09 21.25 2.55
N VAL A 123 11.93 21.34 1.90
CA VAL A 123 11.41 22.62 1.38
C VAL A 123 11.20 23.63 2.51
N ALA A 124 10.96 23.18 3.75
CA ALA A 124 10.84 24.06 4.90
C ALA A 124 12.13 24.84 5.20
N VAL A 125 13.32 24.33 4.82
CA VAL A 125 14.58 25.09 4.92
C VAL A 125 14.53 26.34 4.04
N ALA A 126 14.21 26.18 2.77
CA ALA A 126 14.14 27.28 1.81
C ALA A 126 13.02 28.28 2.14
N THR A 127 11.84 27.79 2.54
CA THR A 127 10.70 28.64 2.89
C THR A 127 10.95 29.40 4.19
N THR A 128 11.63 28.81 5.18
CA THR A 128 12.02 29.48 6.41
C THR A 128 13.05 30.57 6.12
N ALA A 129 14.09 30.28 5.33
CA ALA A 129 15.09 31.26 4.95
C ALA A 129 14.47 32.41 4.15
N LEU A 130 13.61 32.11 3.14
CA LEU A 130 12.88 33.12 2.39
C LEU A 130 12.07 34.04 3.29
N PHE A 131 11.29 33.46 4.20
CA PHE A 131 10.39 34.18 5.08
C PHE A 131 11.18 35.15 5.98
N LEU A 132 12.27 34.70 6.63
CA LEU A 132 13.10 35.51 7.48
C LEU A 132 13.82 36.63 6.71
N LEU A 133 14.35 36.33 5.51
CA LEU A 133 15.00 37.32 4.66
C LEU A 133 14.02 38.36 4.08
N THR A 134 12.73 38.03 3.96
CA THR A 134 11.69 38.94 3.43
C THR A 134 11.11 39.88 4.49
N LEU A 135 10.91 39.37 5.71
CA LEU A 135 10.32 40.17 6.83
C LEU A 135 11.24 41.19 7.47
N GLY A 136 12.46 41.35 6.98
CA GLY A 136 13.34 42.39 7.43
C GLY A 136 14.23 41.99 8.58
N GLY A 137 14.47 40.72 8.78
CA GLY A 137 15.63 40.29 9.47
C GLY A 137 15.59 39.67 10.82
N THR A 138 16.69 39.22 11.07
CA THR A 138 17.27 38.67 12.29
C THR A 138 17.40 39.68 13.43
N SER A 139 16.85 40.91 13.30
CA SER A 139 17.07 42.00 14.26
C SER A 139 16.30 41.85 15.57
N GLU A 140 15.34 40.91 15.63
CA GLU A 140 14.66 40.59 16.89
C GLU A 140 14.86 39.11 17.20
N GLU A 141 15.72 38.78 18.16
CA GLU A 141 15.94 37.41 18.65
C GLU A 141 14.61 36.73 19.06
N SER A 142 13.63 37.53 19.51
CA SER A 142 12.29 37.05 19.85
C SER A 142 11.60 36.32 18.69
N GLN A 143 11.66 36.84 17.46
CA GLN A 143 10.98 36.26 16.30
C GLN A 143 11.56 34.89 15.89
N LEU A 144 12.87 34.70 16.07
CA LEU A 144 13.51 33.43 15.81
C LEU A 144 13.09 32.34 16.81
N VAL A 145 13.07 32.75 18.09
CA VAL A 145 12.63 31.89 19.19
C VAL A 145 11.15 31.52 19.02
N ASP A 146 10.30 32.51 18.73
CA ASP A 146 8.85 32.28 18.51
C ASP A 146 8.58 31.33 17.36
N ARG A 147 9.34 31.44 16.27
CA ARG A 147 9.21 30.53 15.13
C ARG A 147 9.59 29.09 15.49
N LEU A 148 10.70 28.91 16.22
CA LEU A 148 11.11 27.58 16.67
C LEU A 148 10.12 27.01 17.68
N LEU A 149 9.63 27.81 18.62
CA LEU A 149 8.60 27.40 19.58
C LEU A 149 7.29 27.04 18.90
N ALA A 150 6.81 27.88 17.98
CA ALA A 150 5.58 27.59 17.23
C ALA A 150 5.69 26.27 16.43
N THR A 151 6.85 26.05 15.78
CA THR A 151 7.12 24.79 15.07
C THR A 151 7.13 23.60 16.03
N ALA A 152 7.81 23.72 17.18
CA ALA A 152 7.88 22.67 18.18
C ALA A 152 6.49 22.34 18.77
N ILE A 153 5.69 23.35 19.08
CA ILE A 153 4.31 23.21 19.56
C ILE A 153 3.45 22.47 18.51
N GLY A 154 3.55 22.88 17.25
CA GLY A 154 2.81 22.22 16.16
C GLY A 154 3.17 20.74 16.04
N VAL A 155 4.46 20.42 16.04
CA VAL A 155 4.95 19.03 15.99
C VAL A 155 4.50 18.23 17.20
N LEU A 156 4.71 18.75 18.41
CA LEU A 156 4.34 18.05 19.65
C LEU A 156 2.84 17.81 19.72
N THR A 157 2.04 18.81 19.39
CA THR A 157 0.57 18.67 19.37
C THR A 157 0.13 17.63 18.33
N GLY A 158 0.69 17.67 17.12
CA GLY A 158 0.41 16.69 16.08
C GLY A 158 0.73 15.26 16.52
N ILE A 159 1.89 15.05 17.17
CA ILE A 159 2.31 13.75 17.69
C ILE A 159 1.38 13.29 18.83
N VAL A 160 1.10 14.16 19.80
CA VAL A 160 0.28 13.84 20.97
C VAL A 160 -1.15 13.47 20.53
N VAL A 161 -1.77 14.27 19.66
CA VAL A 161 -3.11 13.99 19.15
C VAL A 161 -3.11 12.66 18.40
N ASN A 162 -2.08 12.40 17.59
CA ASN A 162 -1.98 11.14 16.86
C ASN A 162 -1.77 9.93 17.81
N LEU A 163 -1.07 10.12 18.91
CA LEU A 163 -0.84 9.08 19.94
C LEU A 163 -2.12 8.78 20.76
N VAL A 164 -2.87 9.82 21.10
CA VAL A 164 -4.10 9.70 21.92
C VAL A 164 -5.24 9.09 21.11
N VAL A 165 -5.37 9.49 19.85
CA VAL A 165 -6.40 9.02 18.93
C VAL A 165 -5.82 7.91 18.03
N VAL A 166 -5.17 6.88 18.63
CA VAL A 166 -4.67 5.72 17.89
C VAL A 166 -5.87 4.93 17.35
N PRO A 167 -5.96 4.67 16.03
CA PRO A 167 -6.91 3.72 15.51
C PRO A 167 -6.62 2.33 16.09
N PRO A 168 -7.62 1.48 16.29
CA PRO A 168 -7.38 0.10 16.67
C PRO A 168 -6.44 -0.53 15.63
N LEU A 169 -5.46 -1.30 16.10
CA LEU A 169 -4.62 -2.14 15.23
C LEU A 169 -5.57 -3.06 14.47
N ASP A 170 -5.63 -2.90 13.16
CA ASP A 170 -6.50 -3.70 12.30
C ASP A 170 -5.69 -4.89 11.72
N ASP A 171 -5.04 -5.65 12.62
CA ASP A 171 -4.33 -6.89 12.25
C ASP A 171 -5.31 -7.86 11.57
N ARG A 172 -6.58 -7.87 12.01
CA ARG A 172 -7.66 -8.65 11.40
C ARG A 172 -8.03 -8.17 9.99
N GLY A 173 -7.80 -6.90 9.67
CA GLY A 173 -8.05 -6.35 8.35
C GLY A 173 -7.08 -6.91 7.30
N ALA A 174 -5.80 -7.03 7.66
CA ALA A 174 -4.79 -7.61 6.80
C ALA A 174 -5.03 -9.12 6.57
N GLU A 175 -5.28 -9.89 7.64
CA GLU A 175 -5.63 -11.31 7.54
C GLU A 175 -6.87 -11.53 6.67
N HIS A 176 -7.92 -10.75 6.89
CA HIS A 176 -9.14 -10.85 6.10
C HIS A 176 -8.90 -10.54 4.61
N GLN A 177 -8.00 -9.59 4.30
CA GLN A 177 -7.65 -9.25 2.94
C GLN A 177 -6.86 -10.37 2.26
N LEU A 178 -5.91 -11.00 2.96
CA LEU A 178 -5.20 -12.18 2.47
C LEU A 178 -6.15 -13.34 2.17
N ASP A 179 -7.09 -13.62 3.07
CA ASP A 179 -8.14 -14.61 2.88
C ASP A 179 -9.02 -14.33 1.65
N LEU A 180 -9.31 -13.04 1.40
CA LEU A 180 -10.11 -12.63 0.26
C LEU A 180 -9.36 -12.91 -1.05
N ILE A 181 -8.06 -12.60 -1.10
CA ILE A 181 -7.19 -12.87 -2.25
C ILE A 181 -7.15 -14.38 -2.54
N HIS A 182 -6.92 -15.21 -1.52
CA HIS A 182 -6.94 -16.67 -1.65
C HIS A 182 -8.26 -17.18 -2.28
N ARG A 183 -9.38 -16.75 -1.69
CA ARG A 183 -10.71 -17.18 -2.18
C ARG A 183 -10.99 -16.73 -3.60
N ARG A 184 -10.60 -15.50 -3.97
CA ARG A 184 -10.80 -14.98 -5.32
C ARG A 184 -9.92 -15.68 -6.34
N LEU A 185 -8.64 -15.91 -6.02
CA LEU A 185 -7.73 -16.66 -6.87
C LEU A 185 -8.24 -18.09 -7.12
N GLY A 186 -8.63 -18.79 -6.07
CA GLY A 186 -9.20 -20.12 -6.18
C GLY A 186 -10.53 -20.15 -6.96
N ALA A 187 -11.40 -19.17 -6.74
CA ALA A 187 -12.66 -19.05 -7.49
C ALA A 187 -12.42 -18.78 -8.99
N LEU A 188 -11.42 -17.95 -9.32
CA LEU A 188 -11.03 -17.67 -10.69
C LEU A 188 -10.58 -18.95 -11.43
N LEU A 189 -9.67 -19.74 -10.83
CA LEU A 189 -9.17 -20.97 -11.44
C LEU A 189 -10.30 -22.00 -11.65
N ARG A 190 -11.22 -22.11 -10.68
CA ARG A 190 -12.39 -22.98 -10.82
C ARG A 190 -13.33 -22.54 -11.94
N ARG A 191 -13.54 -21.21 -12.04
CA ARG A 191 -14.36 -20.67 -13.12
C ARG A 191 -13.72 -20.89 -14.48
N MET A 192 -12.40 -20.70 -14.61
CA MET A 192 -11.67 -21.03 -15.84
C MET A 192 -11.88 -22.51 -16.21
N ALA A 193 -11.79 -23.42 -15.25
CA ALA A 193 -11.99 -24.84 -15.51
C ALA A 193 -13.41 -25.15 -16.00
N SER A 194 -14.46 -24.58 -15.36
CA SER A 194 -15.85 -24.85 -15.75
C SER A 194 -16.22 -24.21 -17.09
N GLU A 195 -15.82 -22.97 -17.33
CA GLU A 195 -16.12 -22.26 -18.58
C GLU A 195 -15.38 -22.88 -19.78
N LEU A 196 -14.13 -23.37 -19.58
CA LEU A 196 -13.43 -24.15 -20.62
C LEU A 196 -14.09 -25.51 -20.92
N ASP A 197 -14.72 -26.12 -19.94
CA ASP A 197 -15.43 -27.37 -20.13
C ASP A 197 -16.74 -27.17 -20.90
N GLU A 198 -17.44 -26.08 -20.64
CA GLU A 198 -18.71 -25.71 -21.27
C GLU A 198 -18.53 -25.05 -22.65
N GLY A 199 -17.32 -24.63 -23.02
CA GLY A 199 -17.01 -23.84 -24.21
C GLY A 199 -17.10 -22.34 -23.93
N VAL A 200 -15.93 -21.69 -23.78
CA VAL A 200 -15.81 -20.25 -23.51
C VAL A 200 -15.52 -19.48 -24.79
N ASP A 201 -16.07 -18.28 -24.91
CA ASP A 201 -15.77 -17.34 -25.98
C ASP A 201 -14.65 -16.36 -25.60
N ASP A 202 -14.19 -15.57 -26.59
CA ASP A 202 -13.14 -14.58 -26.42
C ASP A 202 -13.46 -13.56 -25.32
N ASP A 203 -14.74 -13.21 -25.12
CA ASP A 203 -15.14 -12.23 -24.10
C ASP A 203 -15.03 -12.83 -22.70
N GLY A 204 -15.36 -14.11 -22.54
CA GLY A 204 -15.17 -14.84 -21.28
C GLY A 204 -13.70 -14.92 -20.88
N VAL A 205 -12.80 -15.22 -21.82
CA VAL A 205 -11.35 -15.28 -21.53
C VAL A 205 -10.77 -13.91 -21.19
N ARG A 206 -11.21 -12.86 -21.88
CA ARG A 206 -10.82 -11.48 -21.50
C ARG A 206 -11.30 -11.10 -20.10
N ALA A 207 -12.47 -11.59 -19.71
CA ALA A 207 -12.99 -11.38 -18.36
C ALA A 207 -12.08 -12.01 -17.28
N TRP A 208 -11.45 -13.17 -17.55
CA TRP A 208 -10.47 -13.76 -16.62
C TRP A 208 -9.24 -12.88 -16.44
N VAL A 209 -8.68 -12.35 -17.55
CA VAL A 209 -7.53 -11.43 -17.50
C VAL A 209 -7.90 -10.17 -16.71
N GLU A 210 -9.09 -9.62 -16.89
CA GLU A 210 -9.54 -8.44 -16.16
C GLU A 210 -9.76 -8.76 -14.67
N GLU A 211 -10.24 -9.94 -14.33
CA GLU A 211 -10.39 -10.35 -12.93
C GLU A 211 -9.04 -10.48 -12.22
N THR A 212 -7.99 -10.97 -12.89
CA THR A 212 -6.65 -10.98 -12.29
C THR A 212 -6.16 -9.56 -11.96
N ARG A 213 -6.51 -8.55 -12.77
CA ARG A 213 -6.21 -7.14 -12.45
C ARG A 213 -7.01 -6.63 -11.24
N GLY A 214 -8.24 -7.13 -11.10
CA GLY A 214 -9.03 -6.85 -9.91
C GLY A 214 -8.41 -7.42 -8.63
N ILE A 215 -7.78 -8.60 -8.72
CA ILE A 215 -7.05 -9.21 -7.61
C ILE A 215 -5.76 -8.42 -7.30
N ASP A 216 -5.03 -7.88 -8.30
CA ASP A 216 -3.87 -7.01 -8.07
C ASP A 216 -4.23 -5.80 -7.19
N ALA A 217 -5.36 -5.16 -7.45
CA ALA A 217 -5.81 -4.04 -6.62
C ALA A 217 -6.11 -4.43 -5.16
N GLU A 218 -6.39 -5.71 -4.91
CA GLU A 218 -6.54 -6.25 -3.54
C GLU A 218 -5.19 -6.59 -2.91
N VAL A 219 -4.22 -7.04 -3.71
CA VAL A 219 -2.82 -7.23 -3.29
C VAL A 219 -2.23 -5.88 -2.84
N ASP A 220 -2.36 -4.82 -3.67
CA ASP A 220 -1.92 -3.47 -3.32
C ASP A 220 -2.54 -2.97 -2.00
N ARG A 221 -3.82 -3.28 -1.79
CA ARG A 221 -4.52 -2.92 -0.54
C ARG A 221 -4.01 -3.71 0.66
N ALA A 222 -3.74 -5.01 0.49
CA ALA A 222 -3.17 -5.85 1.54
C ALA A 222 -1.76 -5.38 1.92
N GLU A 223 -0.92 -5.01 0.94
CA GLU A 223 0.41 -4.44 1.16
C GLU A 223 0.32 -3.16 2.00
N TRP A 224 -0.58 -2.25 1.63
CA TRP A 224 -0.81 -1.02 2.39
C TRP A 224 -1.25 -1.31 3.84
N LEU A 225 -2.12 -2.28 4.07
CA LEU A 225 -2.58 -2.67 5.42
C LEU A 225 -1.45 -3.28 6.25
N LEU A 226 -0.61 -4.12 5.66
CA LEU A 226 0.53 -4.74 6.32
C LEU A 226 1.60 -3.71 6.68
N ASP A 227 1.92 -2.80 5.76
CA ASP A 227 2.84 -1.69 6.02
C ASP A 227 2.31 -0.76 7.12
N TYR A 228 1.01 -0.47 7.09
CA TYR A 228 0.36 0.32 8.12
C TYR A 228 0.42 -0.37 9.49
N SER A 229 0.19 -1.68 9.55
CA SER A 229 0.30 -2.48 10.77
C SER A 229 1.73 -2.46 11.32
N ARG A 230 2.76 -2.69 10.48
CA ARG A 230 4.17 -2.62 10.86
C ARG A 230 4.56 -1.26 11.43
N GLU A 231 4.23 -0.18 10.73
CA GLU A 231 4.54 1.17 11.20
C GLU A 231 3.84 1.50 12.52
N SER A 232 2.59 1.06 12.68
CA SER A 232 1.79 1.28 13.89
C SER A 232 2.36 0.55 15.11
N GLN A 233 2.97 -0.61 14.92
CA GLN A 233 3.54 -1.42 16.01
C GLN A 233 4.79 -0.79 16.64
N TRP A 234 5.61 -0.05 15.89
CA TRP A 234 6.87 0.51 16.39
C TRP A 234 6.71 1.51 17.54
N TRP A 235 5.62 2.25 17.59
CA TRP A 235 5.38 3.31 18.58
C TRP A 235 4.08 3.13 19.39
N ASN A 236 3.44 1.95 19.32
CA ASN A 236 2.20 1.72 20.07
C ASN A 236 2.52 1.30 21.51
N PRO A 237 2.20 2.12 22.56
CA PRO A 237 2.43 1.78 23.94
C PRO A 237 1.54 0.62 24.43
N ARG A 238 0.51 0.23 23.69
CA ARG A 238 -0.39 -0.90 23.98
C ARG A 238 0.06 -2.21 23.34
N ARG A 239 1.26 -2.26 22.76
CA ARG A 239 1.85 -3.43 22.12
C ARG A 239 1.91 -4.62 23.10
N ASN A 240 1.24 -5.70 22.75
CA ASN A 240 1.47 -7.00 23.38
C ASN A 240 2.77 -7.58 22.78
N ARG A 241 3.82 -7.72 23.57
CA ARG A 241 5.21 -7.91 23.11
C ARG A 241 5.52 -9.25 22.45
N SER A 242 4.57 -10.17 22.34
CA SER A 242 4.88 -11.57 22.03
C SER A 242 4.41 -12.11 20.68
N SER A 243 3.52 -11.45 19.94
CA SER A 243 3.00 -12.02 18.68
C SER A 243 3.11 -11.11 17.45
N SER A 244 2.90 -9.82 17.59
CA SER A 244 2.54 -8.96 16.45
C SER A 244 3.65 -8.62 15.45
N ALA A 245 4.93 -8.67 15.80
CA ALA A 245 6.00 -8.36 14.83
C ALA A 245 6.26 -9.55 13.88
N SER A 246 6.16 -10.77 14.43
CA SER A 246 6.25 -12.00 13.66
C SER A 246 5.08 -12.14 12.68
N ASP A 247 3.87 -11.77 13.11
CA ASP A 247 2.65 -11.93 12.30
C ASP A 247 2.63 -10.97 11.09
N ALA A 248 3.09 -9.72 11.26
CA ALA A 248 3.17 -8.77 10.15
C ALA A 248 4.28 -9.12 9.13
N ASP A 249 5.38 -9.71 9.59
CA ASP A 249 6.45 -10.18 8.70
C ASP A 249 6.01 -11.45 7.95
N LEU A 250 5.34 -12.38 8.62
CA LEU A 250 4.71 -13.53 8.00
C LEU A 250 3.65 -13.12 6.97
N GLY A 251 2.78 -12.18 7.32
CA GLY A 251 1.76 -11.67 6.40
C GLY A 251 2.34 -11.08 5.13
N SER A 252 3.51 -10.42 5.21
CA SER A 252 4.16 -9.87 4.02
C SER A 252 4.85 -10.95 3.17
N GLU A 253 5.41 -11.98 3.78
CA GLU A 253 5.95 -13.12 3.04
C GLU A 253 4.83 -13.85 2.30
N VAL A 254 3.70 -14.07 2.96
CA VAL A 254 2.48 -14.65 2.36
C VAL A 254 1.99 -13.78 1.20
N LEU A 255 1.96 -12.45 1.36
CA LEU A 255 1.48 -11.55 0.31
C LEU A 255 2.33 -11.61 -0.96
N VAL A 256 3.67 -11.59 -0.83
CA VAL A 256 4.59 -11.73 -1.97
C VAL A 256 4.34 -13.03 -2.73
N ARG A 257 4.12 -14.14 -2.02
CA ARG A 257 3.80 -15.42 -2.64
C ARG A 257 2.45 -15.40 -3.36
N LEU A 258 1.43 -14.77 -2.76
CA LEU A 258 0.13 -14.63 -3.41
C LEU A 258 0.19 -13.77 -4.68
N GLU A 259 0.96 -12.67 -4.67
CA GLU A 259 1.21 -11.85 -5.85
C GLU A 259 1.81 -12.68 -7.00
N GLU A 260 2.84 -13.50 -6.71
CA GLU A 260 3.40 -14.44 -7.67
C GLU A 260 2.34 -15.42 -8.18
N GLY A 261 1.48 -15.96 -7.30
CA GLY A 261 0.38 -16.86 -7.67
C GLY A 261 -0.64 -16.21 -8.60
N VAL A 262 -1.00 -14.96 -8.35
CA VAL A 262 -1.88 -14.17 -9.23
C VAL A 262 -1.23 -13.92 -10.59
N ALA A 263 0.07 -13.64 -10.62
CA ALA A 263 0.81 -13.49 -11.88
C ALA A 263 0.81 -14.78 -12.73
N GLN A 264 0.94 -15.95 -12.10
CA GLN A 264 0.86 -17.23 -12.78
C GLN A 264 -0.57 -17.54 -13.27
N ALA A 265 -1.59 -17.24 -12.48
CA ALA A 265 -2.99 -17.38 -12.92
C ALA A 265 -3.28 -16.49 -14.13
N ARG A 266 -2.72 -15.28 -14.15
CA ARG A 266 -2.78 -14.37 -15.32
C ARG A 266 -2.04 -14.94 -16.52
N ALA A 267 -0.90 -15.59 -16.33
CA ALA A 267 -0.18 -16.26 -17.40
C ALA A 267 -1.02 -17.39 -18.02
N ILE A 268 -1.71 -18.19 -17.19
CA ILE A 268 -2.66 -19.19 -17.64
C ILE A 268 -3.78 -18.54 -18.48
N ALA A 269 -4.42 -17.47 -17.95
CA ALA A 269 -5.50 -16.79 -18.65
C ALA A 269 -5.07 -16.23 -20.02
N ARG A 270 -3.88 -15.62 -20.11
CA ARG A 270 -3.33 -15.11 -21.38
C ARG A 270 -2.98 -16.21 -22.37
N THR A 271 -2.37 -17.30 -21.88
CA THR A 271 -2.06 -18.44 -22.74
C THR A 271 -3.35 -19.05 -23.29
N LEU A 272 -4.43 -19.06 -22.50
CA LEU A 272 -5.75 -19.49 -22.94
C LEU A 272 -6.38 -18.48 -23.91
N GLU A 273 -6.23 -17.17 -23.71
CA GLU A 273 -6.70 -16.13 -24.64
C GLU A 273 -6.10 -16.29 -26.04
N GLU A 274 -4.81 -16.64 -26.11
CA GLU A 274 -4.13 -16.89 -27.40
C GLU A 274 -4.59 -18.20 -28.07
N SER A 275 -5.17 -19.14 -27.34
CA SER A 275 -5.47 -20.49 -27.78
C SER A 275 -6.97 -20.84 -27.83
N VAL A 276 -7.88 -19.97 -27.37
CA VAL A 276 -9.32 -20.26 -27.24
C VAL A 276 -9.97 -20.59 -28.58
N VAL A 277 -9.56 -19.97 -29.65
CA VAL A 277 -10.05 -20.28 -31.00
C VAL A 277 -9.78 -21.73 -31.38
N GLU A 278 -8.85 -22.41 -30.70
CA GLU A 278 -8.44 -23.81 -30.95
C GLU A 278 -8.79 -24.75 -29.78
N ALA A 279 -9.44 -24.27 -28.71
CA ALA A 279 -9.69 -25.09 -27.51
C ALA A 279 -10.65 -26.24 -27.72
N GLU A 280 -11.58 -26.15 -28.68
CA GLU A 280 -12.45 -27.23 -29.07
C GLU A 280 -11.69 -28.43 -29.66
N ASP A 281 -10.47 -28.19 -30.16
CA ASP A 281 -9.59 -29.19 -30.78
C ASP A 281 -8.51 -29.72 -29.83
N TRP A 282 -8.56 -29.41 -28.53
CA TRP A 282 -7.57 -29.95 -27.60
C TRP A 282 -7.65 -31.48 -27.51
N ASP A 283 -6.49 -32.13 -27.44
CA ASP A 283 -6.43 -33.55 -27.24
C ASP A 283 -7.08 -33.95 -25.90
N PRO A 284 -8.11 -34.81 -25.88
CA PRO A 284 -8.79 -35.20 -24.65
C PRO A 284 -7.88 -35.79 -23.58
N ARG A 285 -6.73 -36.35 -23.95
CA ARG A 285 -5.71 -36.86 -23.02
C ARG A 285 -5.03 -35.75 -22.21
N PHE A 286 -5.00 -34.53 -22.74
CA PHE A 286 -4.55 -33.36 -22.02
C PHE A 286 -5.72 -32.62 -21.39
N ARG A 287 -6.76 -32.31 -22.17
CA ARG A 287 -7.89 -31.44 -21.78
C ARG A 287 -8.54 -31.89 -20.48
N ASP A 288 -9.01 -33.13 -20.44
CA ASP A 288 -9.80 -33.60 -19.30
C ASP A 288 -9.02 -33.71 -18.00
N PRO A 289 -7.75 -34.19 -17.95
CA PRO A 289 -6.94 -34.15 -16.75
C PRO A 289 -6.59 -32.74 -16.34
N PHE A 290 -6.25 -31.84 -17.28
CA PHE A 290 -5.88 -30.46 -16.99
C PHE A 290 -7.04 -29.69 -16.35
N LEU A 291 -8.27 -29.79 -16.89
CA LEU A 291 -9.44 -29.11 -16.31
C LEU A 291 -9.77 -29.61 -14.91
N ARG A 292 -9.67 -30.95 -14.69
CA ARG A 292 -9.85 -31.52 -13.35
C ARG A 292 -8.81 -30.98 -12.35
N LEU A 293 -7.54 -30.93 -12.74
CA LEU A 293 -6.48 -30.41 -11.90
C LEU A 293 -6.66 -28.91 -11.62
N LEU A 294 -7.04 -28.13 -12.64
CA LEU A 294 -7.29 -26.69 -12.48
C LEU A 294 -8.43 -26.42 -11.48
N ASP A 295 -9.55 -27.19 -11.55
CA ASP A 295 -10.65 -27.08 -10.57
C ASP A 295 -10.21 -27.52 -9.17
N GLN A 296 -9.46 -28.61 -9.05
CA GLN A 296 -8.98 -29.11 -7.75
C GLN A 296 -7.99 -28.12 -7.10
N VAL A 297 -7.07 -27.56 -7.87
CA VAL A 297 -6.16 -26.51 -7.43
C VAL A 297 -6.95 -25.30 -6.93
N GLY A 298 -7.92 -24.84 -7.73
CA GLY A 298 -8.78 -23.71 -7.35
C GLY A 298 -9.58 -23.96 -6.06
N ARG A 299 -10.10 -25.17 -5.85
CA ARG A 299 -10.79 -25.53 -4.59
C ARG A 299 -9.87 -25.47 -3.39
N ARG A 300 -8.67 -26.02 -3.50
CA ARG A 300 -7.72 -26.07 -2.39
C ARG A 300 -7.10 -24.71 -2.10
N ILE A 301 -6.83 -23.88 -3.11
CA ILE A 301 -6.36 -22.50 -2.91
C ILE A 301 -7.38 -21.66 -2.15
N SER A 302 -8.67 -21.93 -2.30
CA SER A 302 -9.72 -21.25 -1.53
C SER A 302 -9.67 -21.53 -0.02
N ASP A 303 -8.90 -22.53 0.40
CA ASP A 303 -8.66 -22.91 1.79
C ASP A 303 -7.19 -22.63 2.13
N PRO A 304 -6.88 -21.56 2.90
CA PRO A 304 -5.51 -21.17 3.20
C PRO A 304 -4.67 -22.20 3.97
N GLU A 305 -5.35 -23.16 4.65
CA GLU A 305 -4.70 -24.23 5.41
C GLU A 305 -4.50 -25.52 4.59
N ALA A 306 -4.97 -25.55 3.34
CA ALA A 306 -4.88 -26.74 2.52
C ALA A 306 -3.47 -26.99 1.98
N HIS A 307 -2.93 -28.18 2.22
CA HIS A 307 -1.68 -28.62 1.60
C HIS A 307 -1.92 -29.11 0.18
N LEU A 308 -1.11 -28.63 -0.77
CA LEU A 308 -1.23 -28.89 -2.20
C LEU A 308 -0.25 -29.96 -2.72
N HIS A 309 0.56 -30.55 -1.84
CA HIS A 309 1.65 -31.45 -2.22
C HIS A 309 1.19 -32.64 -3.09
N SER A 310 0.01 -33.23 -2.79
CA SER A 310 -0.55 -34.29 -3.61
C SER A 310 -0.94 -33.86 -5.03
N LEU A 311 -1.36 -32.59 -5.20
CA LEU A 311 -1.68 -32.04 -6.52
C LEU A 311 -0.43 -31.76 -7.35
N GLN A 312 0.69 -31.44 -6.70
CA GLN A 312 1.98 -31.31 -7.39
C GLN A 312 2.42 -32.61 -8.00
N GLU A 313 2.29 -33.74 -7.26
CA GLU A 313 2.57 -35.07 -7.77
C GLU A 313 1.63 -35.46 -8.95
N GLU A 314 0.35 -35.10 -8.90
CA GLU A 314 -0.60 -35.36 -9.99
C GLU A 314 -0.25 -34.53 -11.24
N ILE A 315 0.16 -33.28 -11.10
CA ILE A 315 0.60 -32.43 -12.21
C ILE A 315 1.89 -32.99 -12.84
N ASP A 316 2.82 -33.46 -12.02
CA ASP A 316 4.07 -34.06 -12.49
C ASP A 316 3.82 -35.40 -13.20
N ALA A 317 2.87 -36.20 -12.71
CA ALA A 317 2.44 -37.43 -13.35
C ALA A 317 1.81 -37.17 -14.74
N LEU A 318 0.94 -36.13 -14.83
CA LEU A 318 0.37 -35.71 -16.11
C LEU A 318 1.46 -35.27 -17.09
N ALA A 319 2.40 -34.45 -16.66
CA ALA A 319 3.50 -34.00 -17.49
C ALA A 319 4.38 -35.18 -18.00
N HIS A 320 4.63 -36.15 -17.13
CA HIS A 320 5.41 -37.33 -17.46
C HIS A 320 4.67 -38.22 -18.45
N GLU A 321 3.38 -38.47 -18.24
CA GLU A 321 2.54 -39.27 -19.14
C GLU A 321 2.48 -38.66 -20.54
N LEU A 322 2.25 -37.36 -20.63
CA LEU A 322 2.14 -36.65 -21.91
C LEU A 322 3.51 -36.55 -22.63
N SER A 323 4.61 -36.49 -21.91
CA SER A 323 5.96 -36.49 -22.52
C SER A 323 6.33 -37.82 -23.17
N ALA A 324 5.72 -38.92 -22.72
CA ALA A 324 5.93 -40.26 -23.29
C ALA A 324 5.02 -40.55 -24.46
N GLN A 325 4.05 -39.69 -24.79
CA GLN A 325 3.06 -39.87 -25.83
C GLN A 325 3.35 -39.05 -27.08
N ASP A 326 2.94 -39.53 -28.24
CA ASP A 326 3.04 -38.82 -29.52
C ASP A 326 1.88 -37.82 -29.65
N LEU A 327 2.01 -36.66 -29.00
CA LEU A 327 1.03 -35.57 -29.08
C LEU A 327 1.22 -34.76 -30.37
N PRO A 328 0.16 -34.11 -30.89
CA PRO A 328 0.26 -33.26 -32.08
C PRO A 328 1.32 -32.17 -31.85
N GLY A 329 2.43 -32.24 -32.62
CA GLY A 329 3.67 -31.54 -32.35
C GLY A 329 3.58 -30.00 -32.27
N LEU A 330 2.56 -29.36 -32.87
CA LEU A 330 2.37 -27.91 -32.82
C LEU A 330 1.69 -27.40 -31.50
N ARG A 331 1.03 -28.29 -30.76
CA ARG A 331 0.30 -27.91 -29.51
C ARG A 331 1.06 -28.20 -28.24
N TRP A 332 2.14 -28.96 -28.31
CA TRP A 332 2.98 -29.28 -27.15
C TRP A 332 3.50 -28.05 -26.39
N PRO A 333 3.95 -26.95 -27.05
CA PRO A 333 4.38 -25.75 -26.34
C PRO A 333 3.27 -25.13 -25.49
N LEU A 334 2.02 -25.15 -25.98
CA LEU A 334 0.85 -24.66 -25.26
C LEU A 334 0.58 -25.51 -24.01
N TYR A 335 0.50 -26.83 -24.15
CA TYR A 335 0.24 -27.75 -23.04
C TYR A 335 1.36 -27.65 -21.98
N GLY A 336 2.61 -27.60 -22.41
CA GLY A 336 3.77 -27.43 -21.54
C GLY A 336 3.74 -26.10 -20.76
N SER A 337 3.31 -25.01 -21.39
CA SER A 337 3.16 -23.70 -20.75
C SER A 337 2.07 -23.74 -19.67
N LEU A 338 0.90 -24.29 -19.97
CA LEU A 338 -0.22 -24.41 -19.04
C LEU A 338 0.12 -25.29 -17.83
N ILE A 339 0.74 -26.45 -18.06
CA ILE A 339 1.21 -27.35 -16.99
C ILE A 339 2.24 -26.63 -16.09
N THR A 340 3.20 -25.93 -16.70
CA THR A 340 4.25 -25.24 -15.97
C THR A 340 3.67 -24.12 -15.11
N SER A 341 2.77 -23.30 -15.65
CA SER A 341 2.12 -22.24 -14.90
C SER A 341 1.25 -22.80 -13.77
N LEU A 342 0.50 -23.87 -13.99
CA LEU A 342 -0.29 -24.52 -12.95
C LEU A 342 0.60 -25.10 -11.84
N ARG A 343 1.73 -25.72 -12.18
CA ARG A 343 2.73 -26.21 -11.21
C ARG A 343 3.27 -25.08 -10.35
N HIS A 344 3.61 -23.93 -10.96
CA HIS A 344 4.09 -22.77 -10.22
C HIS A 344 3.01 -22.25 -9.25
N VAL A 345 1.76 -22.15 -9.64
CA VAL A 345 0.65 -21.77 -8.75
C VAL A 345 0.61 -22.70 -7.53
N VAL A 346 0.66 -24.01 -7.75
CA VAL A 346 0.60 -25.00 -6.67
C VAL A 346 1.80 -24.88 -5.74
N THR A 347 3.02 -24.74 -6.27
CA THR A 347 4.23 -24.61 -5.47
C THR A 347 4.19 -23.35 -4.60
N ILE A 348 3.77 -22.21 -5.17
CA ILE A 348 3.69 -20.94 -4.48
C ILE A 348 2.69 -21.01 -3.32
N VAL A 349 1.52 -21.58 -3.56
CA VAL A 349 0.46 -21.65 -2.54
C VAL A 349 0.77 -22.69 -1.46
N ASP A 350 1.45 -23.79 -1.80
CA ASP A 350 1.92 -24.78 -0.81
C ASP A 350 2.98 -24.17 0.13
N ASP A 351 3.87 -23.33 -0.40
CA ASP A 351 4.82 -22.54 0.38
C ASP A 351 4.11 -21.61 1.36
N VAL A 352 3.01 -20.95 0.95
CA VAL A 352 2.17 -20.12 1.82
C VAL A 352 1.59 -20.93 2.97
N ALA A 353 0.96 -22.05 2.68
CA ALA A 353 0.36 -22.94 3.69
C ALA A 353 1.42 -23.44 4.69
N SER A 354 2.62 -23.78 4.21
CA SER A 354 3.73 -24.21 5.05
C SER A 354 4.28 -23.08 5.93
N THR A 355 4.22 -21.84 5.46
CA THR A 355 4.66 -20.65 6.20
C THR A 355 3.67 -20.31 7.32
N LEU A 356 2.36 -20.40 7.06
CA LEU A 356 1.31 -20.19 8.06
C LEU A 356 1.26 -21.31 9.12
N ALA A 357 1.69 -22.53 8.80
CA ALA A 357 1.73 -23.66 9.72
C ALA A 357 2.95 -23.68 10.66
N ARG A 358 3.89 -22.73 10.50
CA ARG A 358 5.05 -22.62 11.40
C ARG A 358 4.60 -22.06 12.77
N PRO A 359 4.86 -22.79 13.89
CA PRO A 359 4.43 -22.41 15.25
C PRO A 359 5.14 -21.18 15.80
#